data_ceb8c08a9d68b11f9cc093ae713badcb
#
_entry.id   ceb8c08a9d68b11f9cc093ae713badcb
#
_cell.length_a   1.000
_cell.length_b   1.000
_cell.length_c   1.000
_cell.angle_alpha   90.00
_cell.angle_beta   90.00
_cell.angle_gamma   90.00
#
_symmetry.space_group_name_H-M   'P 1'
#
loop_
_entity.id
_entity.type
_entity.pdbx_description
1 polymer ?
#
loop_
_entity_poly.entity_id
_entity_poly.type
_entity_poly.pdbx_seq_one_letter_code
_entity_poly.pdbx_strand_id
1 'polypeptide(L)'
;QYRKNNKTPYWHHLRDVVNNLEMMGIKDESILCAGWLHDSIEDTSFDFDDVSKSFGKKIAQIVSDLTKETRLPKNQQEQNYLKQLSKSSWQSKVVKFADILANVSDLKNSELNQKQKIIQVKYKIKYLGVIKSGIVENKNKIPNLFEAQNSLNFVFEQYGQRKITLF
;
A
#
# COMPACT_ATOMS: atom_id res chain seq x y z
N GLN A 1 -5.00 -9.19 -16.01
CA GLN A 1 -4.39 -9.81 -14.81
C GLN A 1 -5.44 -10.18 -13.78
N TYR A 2 -5.18 -11.22 -13.00
CA TYR A 2 -6.03 -11.69 -11.92
C TYR A 2 -5.26 -11.72 -10.60
N ARG A 3 -5.97 -11.60 -9.47
CA ARG A 3 -5.41 -11.80 -8.13
C ARG A 3 -4.97 -13.27 -7.96
N LYS A 4 -4.21 -13.56 -6.90
CA LYS A 4 -3.66 -14.91 -6.61
C LYS A 4 -4.70 -16.03 -6.53
N ASN A 5 -5.99 -15.69 -6.40
CA ASN A 5 -7.10 -16.65 -6.46
C ASN A 5 -7.52 -17.02 -7.90
N ASN A 6 -6.90 -16.44 -8.94
CA ASN A 6 -7.19 -16.62 -10.37
C ASN A 6 -8.67 -16.40 -10.78
N LYS A 7 -9.47 -15.76 -9.93
CA LYS A 7 -10.91 -15.51 -10.13
C LYS A 7 -11.24 -14.03 -10.17
N THR A 8 -10.60 -13.24 -9.29
CA THR A 8 -10.87 -11.82 -9.16
C THR A 8 -9.95 -11.01 -10.07
N PRO A 9 -10.47 -10.21 -11.01
CA PRO A 9 -9.65 -9.30 -11.81
C PRO A 9 -8.81 -8.37 -10.93
N TYR A 10 -7.55 -8.13 -11.30
CA TYR A 10 -6.60 -7.38 -10.47
C TYR A 10 -7.02 -5.93 -10.24
N TRP A 11 -7.72 -5.31 -11.19
CA TRP A 11 -8.19 -3.93 -11.08
C TRP A 11 -9.14 -3.69 -9.88
N HIS A 12 -9.77 -4.73 -9.33
CA HIS A 12 -10.56 -4.61 -8.09
C HIS A 12 -9.71 -4.16 -6.92
N HIS A 13 -8.47 -4.69 -6.80
CA HIS A 13 -7.52 -4.25 -5.78
C HIS A 13 -7.15 -2.77 -5.96
N LEU A 14 -6.83 -2.36 -7.20
CA LEU A 14 -6.48 -0.97 -7.49
C LEU A 14 -7.63 -0.02 -7.12
N ARG A 15 -8.86 -0.38 -7.48
CA ARG A 15 -10.06 0.36 -7.08
C ARG A 15 -10.20 0.44 -5.55
N ASP A 16 -9.97 -0.66 -4.84
CA ASP A 16 -10.10 -0.70 -3.38
C ASP A 16 -9.03 0.18 -2.71
N VAL A 17 -7.82 0.27 -3.27
CA VAL A 17 -6.79 1.21 -2.83
C VAL A 17 -7.24 2.66 -3.02
N VAL A 18 -7.79 3.00 -4.18
CA VAL A 18 -8.29 4.37 -4.44
C VAL A 18 -9.49 4.69 -3.54
N ASN A 19 -10.45 3.77 -3.36
CA ASN A 19 -11.56 3.95 -2.43
C ASN A 19 -11.07 4.21 -0.99
N ASN A 20 -10.01 3.52 -0.55
CA ASN A 20 -9.40 3.76 0.77
C ASN A 20 -8.78 5.17 0.85
N LEU A 21 -8.11 5.64 -0.21
CA LEU A 21 -7.58 7.00 -0.27
C LEU A 21 -8.70 8.05 -0.18
N GLU A 22 -9.76 7.87 -0.94
CA GLU A 22 -10.95 8.76 -0.91
C GLU A 22 -11.63 8.72 0.46
N MET A 23 -11.79 7.54 1.07
CA MET A 23 -12.33 7.38 2.43
C MET A 23 -11.45 8.13 3.46
N MET A 24 -10.13 8.13 3.30
CA MET A 24 -9.21 8.93 4.12
C MET A 24 -9.29 10.44 3.87
N GLY A 25 -10.11 10.88 2.91
CA GLY A 25 -10.31 12.29 2.57
C GLY A 25 -9.23 12.84 1.62
N ILE A 26 -8.45 11.99 0.97
CA ILE A 26 -7.47 12.40 -0.04
C ILE A 26 -8.20 12.86 -1.31
N LYS A 27 -7.88 14.10 -1.75
CA LYS A 27 -8.43 14.71 -2.97
C LYS A 27 -7.36 15.08 -4.00
N ASP A 28 -6.07 14.92 -3.66
CA ASP A 28 -4.95 15.17 -4.60
C ASP A 28 -5.00 14.14 -5.73
N GLU A 29 -5.31 14.61 -6.95
CA GLU A 29 -5.42 13.76 -8.14
C GLU A 29 -4.15 12.95 -8.41
N SER A 30 -2.96 13.50 -8.08
CA SER A 30 -1.70 12.77 -8.26
C SER A 30 -1.58 11.58 -7.31
N ILE A 31 -2.12 11.68 -6.09
CA ILE A 31 -2.13 10.58 -5.12
C ILE A 31 -3.15 9.53 -5.55
N LEU A 32 -4.35 9.94 -5.98
CA LEU A 32 -5.39 9.03 -6.46
C LEU A 32 -4.93 8.28 -7.72
N CYS A 33 -4.33 9.01 -8.68
CA CYS A 33 -3.76 8.40 -9.88
C CYS A 33 -2.64 7.40 -9.54
N ALA A 34 -1.74 7.76 -8.60
CA ALA A 34 -0.72 6.83 -8.12
C ALA A 34 -1.32 5.59 -7.43
N GLY A 35 -2.47 5.72 -6.77
CA GLY A 35 -3.24 4.60 -6.23
C GLY A 35 -3.66 3.60 -7.31
N TRP A 36 -4.11 4.09 -8.47
CA TRP A 36 -4.43 3.24 -9.63
C TRP A 36 -3.20 2.58 -10.26
N LEU A 37 -2.04 3.22 -10.19
CA LEU A 37 -0.82 2.81 -10.92
C LEU A 37 0.23 2.14 -10.01
N HIS A 38 0.03 2.04 -8.70
CA HIS A 38 1.09 1.73 -7.73
C HIS A 38 1.82 0.40 -7.98
N ASP A 39 1.16 -0.57 -8.59
CA ASP A 39 1.74 -1.87 -8.95
C ASP A 39 2.15 -1.96 -10.44
N SER A 40 1.93 -0.90 -11.24
CA SER A 40 2.14 -0.97 -12.69
C SER A 40 3.58 -1.26 -13.10
N ILE A 41 4.57 -0.70 -12.40
CA ILE A 41 6.00 -0.97 -12.68
C ILE A 41 6.42 -2.35 -12.15
N GLU A 42 5.85 -2.81 -11.03
CA GLU A 42 6.19 -4.12 -10.45
C GLU A 42 5.58 -5.27 -11.26
N ASP A 43 4.35 -5.12 -11.75
CA ASP A 43 3.53 -6.21 -12.29
C ASP A 43 3.37 -6.18 -13.82
N THR A 44 3.92 -5.19 -14.53
CA THR A 44 3.83 -5.07 -16.00
C THR A 44 5.20 -4.78 -16.61
N SER A 45 5.23 -4.56 -17.93
CA SER A 45 6.43 -4.11 -18.65
C SER A 45 6.68 -2.60 -18.59
N PHE A 46 5.80 -1.84 -17.91
CA PHE A 46 5.99 -0.40 -17.75
C PHE A 46 7.15 -0.11 -16.81
N ASP A 47 7.93 0.91 -17.17
CA ASP A 47 8.98 1.44 -16.32
C ASP A 47 8.67 2.87 -15.82
N PHE A 48 9.62 3.47 -15.11
CA PHE A 48 9.50 4.85 -14.61
C PHE A 48 9.27 5.86 -15.73
N ASP A 49 9.96 5.70 -16.85
CA ASP A 49 9.91 6.65 -17.98
C ASP A 49 8.55 6.56 -18.68
N ASP A 50 7.98 5.38 -18.83
CA ASP A 50 6.65 5.17 -19.40
C ASP A 50 5.57 5.86 -18.55
N VAL A 51 5.60 5.66 -17.22
CA VAL A 51 4.68 6.31 -16.30
C VAL A 51 4.90 7.82 -16.26
N SER A 52 6.16 8.27 -16.26
CA SER A 52 6.50 9.69 -16.25
C SER A 52 6.02 10.42 -17.51
N LYS A 53 6.17 9.80 -18.67
CA LYS A 53 5.72 10.33 -19.96
C LYS A 53 4.21 10.42 -20.05
N SER A 54 3.49 9.43 -19.52
CA SER A 54 2.03 9.33 -19.64
C SER A 54 1.28 10.12 -18.57
N PHE A 55 1.81 10.17 -17.33
CA PHE A 55 1.12 10.70 -16.15
C PHE A 55 1.91 11.79 -15.40
N GLY A 56 3.13 12.08 -15.82
CA GLY A 56 3.99 13.08 -15.22
C GLY A 56 4.90 12.56 -14.12
N LYS A 57 6.02 13.27 -13.93
CA LYS A 57 7.12 12.87 -13.04
C LYS A 57 6.70 12.69 -11.58
N LYS A 58 5.76 13.52 -11.08
CA LYS A 58 5.27 13.43 -9.69
C LYS A 58 4.61 12.08 -9.42
N ILE A 59 3.75 11.62 -10.34
CA ILE A 59 3.04 10.34 -10.22
C ILE A 59 4.04 9.19 -10.36
N ALA A 60 4.92 9.24 -11.37
CA ALA A 60 5.95 8.23 -11.59
C ALA A 60 6.85 8.05 -10.35
N GLN A 61 7.20 9.14 -9.65
CA GLN A 61 7.99 9.06 -8.43
C GLN A 61 7.23 8.34 -7.31
N ILE A 62 5.94 8.65 -7.11
CA ILE A 62 5.12 7.95 -6.11
C ILE A 62 5.04 6.45 -6.42
N VAL A 63 4.79 6.09 -7.68
CA VAL A 63 4.72 4.68 -8.11
C VAL A 63 6.07 3.99 -7.91
N SER A 64 7.18 4.62 -8.32
CA SER A 64 8.53 4.09 -8.14
C SER A 64 8.89 3.88 -6.66
N ASP A 65 8.50 4.80 -5.77
CA ASP A 65 8.68 4.67 -4.32
C ASP A 65 7.99 3.41 -3.76
N LEU A 66 6.92 2.95 -4.42
CA LEU A 66 6.11 1.80 -4.00
C LEU A 66 6.53 0.49 -4.69
N THR A 67 7.31 0.57 -5.76
CA THR A 67 7.79 -0.57 -6.55
C THR A 67 8.95 -1.27 -5.84
N LYS A 68 8.83 -2.58 -5.61
CA LYS A 68 9.91 -3.37 -5.03
C LYS A 68 10.95 -3.74 -6.09
N GLU A 69 12.23 -3.59 -5.77
CA GLU A 69 13.32 -4.02 -6.65
C GLU A 69 13.45 -5.56 -6.64
N THR A 70 12.85 -6.20 -7.63
CA THR A 70 12.76 -7.66 -7.74
C THR A 70 14.03 -8.32 -8.30
N ARG A 71 14.96 -7.54 -8.90
CA ARG A 71 16.25 -8.04 -9.41
C ARG A 71 17.26 -8.34 -8.31
N LEU A 72 17.05 -7.79 -7.11
CA LEU A 72 17.89 -8.10 -5.95
C LEU A 72 17.67 -9.56 -5.49
N PRO A 73 18.68 -10.18 -4.82
CA PRO A 73 18.48 -11.43 -4.12
C PRO A 73 17.32 -11.36 -3.13
N LYS A 74 16.51 -12.41 -3.03
CA LYS A 74 15.27 -12.44 -2.21
C LYS A 74 15.49 -12.00 -0.75
N ASN A 75 16.62 -12.38 -0.16
CA ASN A 75 16.99 -11.99 1.21
C ASN A 75 17.26 -10.49 1.38
N GLN A 76 17.55 -9.77 0.29
CA GLN A 76 17.84 -8.34 0.30
C GLN A 76 16.61 -7.50 -0.11
N GLN A 77 15.68 -8.06 -0.90
CA GLN A 77 14.52 -7.34 -1.43
C GLN A 77 13.71 -6.67 -0.32
N GLU A 78 13.42 -7.39 0.76
CA GLU A 78 12.57 -6.88 1.85
C GLU A 78 13.24 -5.74 2.61
N GLN A 79 14.52 -5.89 2.96
CA GLN A 79 15.27 -4.84 3.67
C GLN A 79 15.45 -3.60 2.81
N ASN A 80 15.74 -3.78 1.52
CA ASN A 80 15.85 -2.67 0.58
C ASN A 80 14.52 -1.92 0.46
N TYR A 81 13.41 -2.65 0.35
CA TYR A 81 12.08 -2.06 0.24
C TYR A 81 11.66 -1.28 1.50
N LEU A 82 11.92 -1.81 2.69
CA LEU A 82 11.68 -1.09 3.94
C LEU A 82 12.49 0.23 4.00
N LYS A 83 13.75 0.20 3.58
CA LYS A 83 14.59 1.40 3.50
C LYS A 83 14.07 2.41 2.47
N GLN A 84 13.61 1.93 1.32
CA GLN A 84 12.98 2.75 0.28
C GLN A 84 11.72 3.44 0.82
N LEU A 85 10.80 2.69 1.41
CA LEU A 85 9.56 3.22 2.01
C LEU A 85 9.83 4.22 3.13
N SER A 86 10.85 4.00 3.97
CA SER A 86 11.18 4.94 5.05
C SER A 86 11.58 6.32 4.53
N LYS A 87 12.24 6.37 3.35
CA LYS A 87 12.72 7.60 2.71
C LYS A 87 11.72 8.23 1.75
N SER A 88 10.65 7.52 1.40
CA SER A 88 9.66 7.98 0.43
C SER A 88 8.86 9.18 0.93
N SER A 89 8.20 9.87 0.02
CA SER A 89 7.34 11.01 0.33
C SER A 89 6.13 10.62 1.19
N TRP A 90 5.50 11.58 1.85
CA TRP A 90 4.25 11.30 2.58
C TRP A 90 3.12 10.86 1.64
N GLN A 91 3.12 11.32 0.38
CA GLN A 91 2.18 10.90 -0.64
C GLN A 91 2.34 9.41 -0.95
N SER A 92 3.58 8.95 -1.15
CA SER A 92 3.86 7.53 -1.35
C SER A 92 3.47 6.69 -0.11
N LYS A 93 3.72 7.22 1.09
CA LYS A 93 3.35 6.54 2.35
C LYS A 93 1.85 6.42 2.54
N VAL A 94 1.05 7.43 2.17
CA VAL A 94 -0.42 7.34 2.27
C VAL A 94 -0.99 6.37 1.24
N VAL A 95 -0.45 6.31 0.02
CA VAL A 95 -0.84 5.26 -0.95
C VAL A 95 -0.49 3.89 -0.40
N LYS A 96 0.71 3.72 0.21
CA LYS A 96 1.09 2.43 0.84
C LYS A 96 0.18 2.06 1.99
N PHE A 97 -0.27 3.01 2.78
CA PHE A 97 -1.25 2.75 3.85
C PHE A 97 -2.58 2.24 3.27
N ALA A 98 -3.09 2.87 2.21
CA ALA A 98 -4.31 2.45 1.52
C ALA A 98 -4.17 1.05 0.90
N ASP A 99 -3.02 0.74 0.29
CA ASP A 99 -2.68 -0.59 -0.22
C ASP A 99 -2.66 -1.64 0.91
N ILE A 100 -2.04 -1.33 2.04
CA ILE A 100 -2.02 -2.23 3.20
C ILE A 100 -3.45 -2.53 3.66
N LEU A 101 -4.29 -1.50 3.82
CA LEU A 101 -5.68 -1.66 4.25
C LEU A 101 -6.47 -2.53 3.25
N ALA A 102 -6.34 -2.27 1.94
CA ALA A 102 -6.99 -3.06 0.90
C ALA A 102 -6.56 -4.55 0.96
N ASN A 103 -5.25 -4.80 1.07
CA ASN A 103 -4.70 -6.15 1.11
C ASN A 103 -5.15 -6.93 2.35
N VAL A 104 -5.11 -6.33 3.55
CA VAL A 104 -5.48 -7.06 4.77
C VAL A 104 -6.99 -7.28 4.85
N SER A 105 -7.80 -6.35 4.34
CA SER A 105 -9.26 -6.49 4.27
C SER A 105 -9.70 -7.63 3.34
N ASP A 106 -8.94 -7.87 2.26
CA ASP A 106 -9.21 -8.93 1.29
C ASP A 106 -8.68 -10.31 1.72
N LEU A 107 -7.87 -10.39 2.78
CA LEU A 107 -7.34 -11.68 3.27
C LEU A 107 -8.44 -12.70 3.60
N LYS A 108 -9.62 -12.25 4.04
CA LYS A 108 -10.77 -13.14 4.31
C LYS A 108 -11.22 -13.91 3.06
N ASN A 109 -11.08 -13.32 1.88
CA ASN A 109 -11.47 -13.88 0.58
C ASN A 109 -10.33 -14.70 -0.08
N SER A 110 -9.14 -14.72 0.52
CA SER A 110 -7.99 -15.46 -0.03
C SER A 110 -8.06 -16.94 0.31
N GLU A 111 -7.46 -17.77 -0.55
CA GLU A 111 -7.33 -19.23 -0.33
C GLU A 111 -6.22 -19.59 0.69
N LEU A 112 -5.57 -18.59 1.31
CA LEU A 112 -4.54 -18.79 2.31
C LEU A 112 -5.12 -19.41 3.59
N ASN A 113 -4.38 -20.34 4.19
CA ASN A 113 -4.74 -20.85 5.52
C ASN A 113 -4.46 -19.78 6.61
N GLN A 114 -5.00 -19.99 7.81
CA GLN A 114 -4.92 -19.03 8.92
C GLN A 114 -3.48 -18.62 9.27
N LYS A 115 -2.52 -19.58 9.29
CA LYS A 115 -1.10 -19.28 9.57
C LYS A 115 -0.51 -18.36 8.51
N GLN A 116 -0.80 -18.63 7.24
CA GLN A 116 -0.34 -17.80 6.13
C GLN A 116 -0.94 -16.39 6.19
N LYS A 117 -2.24 -16.26 6.52
CA LYS A 117 -2.89 -14.95 6.70
C LYS A 117 -2.22 -14.13 7.80
N ILE A 118 -1.93 -14.75 8.96
CA ILE A 118 -1.21 -14.10 10.06
C ILE A 118 0.19 -13.63 9.62
N ILE A 119 0.91 -14.44 8.85
CA ILE A 119 2.22 -14.05 8.30
C ILE A 119 2.08 -12.82 7.41
N GLN A 120 1.08 -12.79 6.51
CA GLN A 120 0.82 -11.62 5.65
C GLN A 120 0.54 -10.36 6.47
N VAL A 121 -0.31 -10.45 7.50
CA VAL A 121 -0.59 -9.32 8.40
C VAL A 121 0.69 -8.82 9.09
N LYS A 122 1.55 -9.72 9.59
CA LYS A 122 2.83 -9.34 10.21
C LYS A 122 3.76 -8.59 9.25
N TYR A 123 3.81 -8.98 7.97
CA TYR A 123 4.55 -8.19 6.96
C TYR A 123 3.97 -6.79 6.79
N LYS A 124 2.65 -6.65 6.75
CA LYS A 124 2.01 -5.33 6.62
C LYS A 124 2.27 -4.44 7.85
N ILE A 125 2.32 -5.02 9.05
CA ILE A 125 2.70 -4.30 10.27
C ILE A 125 4.14 -3.75 10.18
N LYS A 126 5.09 -4.48 9.58
CA LYS A 126 6.47 -3.97 9.36
C LYS A 126 6.46 -2.74 8.43
N TYR A 127 5.69 -2.78 7.33
CA TYR A 127 5.56 -1.63 6.44
C TYR A 127 4.96 -0.42 7.14
N LEU A 128 3.90 -0.63 7.95
CA LEU A 128 3.32 0.44 8.77
C LEU A 128 4.34 1.05 9.72
N GLY A 129 5.22 0.25 10.31
CA GLY A 129 6.27 0.73 11.19
C GLY A 129 7.19 1.76 10.53
N VAL A 130 7.52 1.57 9.24
CA VAL A 130 8.44 2.48 8.52
C VAL A 130 7.73 3.69 7.87
N ILE A 131 6.43 3.59 7.56
CA ILE A 131 5.68 4.71 6.99
C ILE A 131 5.01 5.61 8.04
N LYS A 132 4.87 5.13 9.27
CA LYS A 132 4.12 5.78 10.37
C LYS A 132 4.51 7.24 10.57
N SER A 133 5.79 7.55 10.72
CA SER A 133 6.25 8.92 11.01
C SER A 133 5.78 9.91 9.94
N GLY A 134 5.99 9.59 8.66
CA GLY A 134 5.57 10.47 7.57
C GLY A 134 4.05 10.66 7.46
N ILE A 135 3.26 9.67 7.87
CA ILE A 135 1.79 9.80 7.95
C ILE A 135 1.41 10.72 9.11
N VAL A 136 1.98 10.51 10.30
CA VAL A 136 1.68 11.31 11.51
C VAL A 136 2.09 12.76 11.33
N GLU A 137 3.26 13.03 10.77
CA GLU A 137 3.74 14.38 10.46
C GLU A 137 2.83 15.15 9.49
N ASN A 138 2.10 14.43 8.64
CA ASN A 138 1.19 15.00 7.65
C ASN A 138 -0.29 14.70 7.93
N LYS A 139 -0.66 14.35 9.17
CA LYS A 139 -2.02 13.96 9.54
C LYS A 139 -3.08 15.01 9.22
N ASN A 140 -2.72 16.30 9.27
CA ASN A 140 -3.60 17.41 8.89
C ASN A 140 -4.01 17.41 7.40
N LYS A 141 -3.29 16.67 6.57
CA LYS A 141 -3.59 16.46 5.14
C LYS A 141 -4.39 15.18 4.87
N ILE A 142 -4.70 14.42 5.92
CA ILE A 142 -5.42 13.14 5.84
C ILE A 142 -6.63 13.22 6.80
N PRO A 143 -7.72 13.85 6.39
CA PRO A 143 -8.83 14.23 7.29
C PRO A 143 -9.39 13.06 8.11
N ASN A 144 -9.56 11.89 7.49
CA ASN A 144 -10.19 10.73 8.11
C ASN A 144 -9.15 9.64 8.47
N LEU A 145 -7.92 10.05 8.87
CA LEU A 145 -6.86 9.11 9.23
C LEU A 145 -7.25 8.24 10.44
N PHE A 146 -8.03 8.78 11.38
CA PHE A 146 -8.48 8.04 12.55
C PHE A 146 -9.43 6.89 12.17
N GLU A 147 -10.35 7.12 11.27
CA GLU A 147 -11.30 6.13 10.75
C GLU A 147 -10.56 5.01 9.99
N ALA A 148 -9.57 5.40 9.19
CA ALA A 148 -8.73 4.43 8.47
C ALA A 148 -7.89 3.58 9.44
N GLN A 149 -7.35 4.17 10.52
CA GLN A 149 -6.67 3.43 11.58
C GLN A 149 -7.62 2.43 12.27
N ASN A 150 -8.84 2.86 12.57
CA ASN A 150 -9.82 1.98 13.22
C ASN A 150 -10.21 0.81 12.31
N SER A 151 -10.41 1.05 11.02
CA SER A 151 -10.68 0.00 10.04
C SER A 151 -9.54 -1.02 9.97
N LEU A 152 -8.30 -0.54 9.98
CA LEU A 152 -7.11 -1.38 9.97
C LEU A 152 -6.99 -2.20 11.27
N ASN A 153 -7.23 -1.57 12.42
CA ASN A 153 -7.19 -2.22 13.73
C ASN A 153 -8.27 -3.29 13.87
N PHE A 154 -9.46 -3.05 13.34
CA PHE A 154 -10.52 -4.06 13.31
C PHE A 154 -10.07 -5.33 12.59
N VAL A 155 -9.39 -5.18 11.43
CA VAL A 155 -8.86 -6.34 10.71
C VAL A 155 -7.72 -7.01 11.48
N PHE A 156 -6.80 -6.24 12.08
CA PHE A 156 -5.68 -6.80 12.84
C PHE A 156 -6.14 -7.65 14.03
N GLU A 157 -7.16 -7.21 14.74
CA GLU A 157 -7.75 -7.98 15.85
C GLU A 157 -8.30 -9.33 15.39
N GLN A 158 -8.90 -9.42 14.20
CA GLN A 158 -9.39 -10.69 13.64
C GLN A 158 -8.25 -11.70 13.40
N TYR A 159 -7.02 -11.23 13.23
CA TYR A 159 -5.82 -12.06 13.07
C TYR A 159 -4.95 -12.13 14.35
N GLY A 160 -5.49 -11.75 15.51
CA GLY A 160 -4.81 -11.82 16.80
C GLY A 160 -3.62 -10.86 16.92
N GLN A 161 -3.61 -9.77 16.17
CA GLN A 161 -2.57 -8.75 16.25
C GLN A 161 -3.01 -7.59 17.15
N ARG A 162 -2.01 -6.93 17.78
CA ARG A 162 -2.27 -5.74 18.60
C ARG A 162 -2.72 -4.57 17.72
N LYS A 163 -3.56 -3.71 18.28
CA LYS A 163 -3.91 -2.44 17.68
C LYS A 163 -2.66 -1.58 17.44
N ILE A 164 -2.64 -0.89 16.32
CA ILE A 164 -1.67 0.18 16.09
C ILE A 164 -2.25 1.52 16.56
N THR A 165 -1.38 2.38 17.05
CA THR A 165 -1.70 3.77 17.36
C THR A 165 -0.81 4.64 16.51
N LEU A 166 -1.39 5.46 15.66
CA LEU A 166 -0.64 6.40 14.80
C LEU A 166 -0.40 7.73 15.54
N PHE A 167 -1.29 8.11 16.43
CA PHE A 167 -1.22 9.35 17.22
C PHE A 167 -2.00 9.20 18.53
#